data_f52024ac86e4afeeae6d0f171e852eda
#
_entry.id   f52024ac86e4afeeae6d0f171e852eda
#
_cell.length_a   1.000
_cell.length_b   1.000
_cell.length_c   1.000
_cell.angle_alpha   90.00
_cell.angle_beta   90.00
_cell.angle_gamma   90.00
#
_symmetry.space_group_name_H-M   'P 1'
#
loop_
_entity.id
_entity.type
_entity.pdbx_description
1 polymer ?
#
loop_
_entity_poly.entity_id
_entity_poly.type
_entity_poly.pdbx_seq_one_letter_code
_entity_poly.pdbx_strand_id
1 'polypeptide(L)'
;GAEEQVNALRETTGVPAGSTSLAFAAAITQLGFRRVGVLAPYPEPAARAFVAFLKEFDIKVTFLDWLDAPSGWDSAAMDGEVVIERVVEVSQTSADAILVPDTALPTLSLVEEMERRTGQPVLTANAVTLWQAIRLAGGSVGYTGYGSLLGGQ
;
A
#
# COMPACT_ATOMS: atom_id res chain seq x y z
N GLY A 1 -4.47 -18.96 0.61
CA GLY A 1 -4.12 -17.55 0.87
C GLY A 1 -3.34 -16.91 -0.27
N ALA A 2 -2.84 -15.67 -0.07
CA ALA A 2 -2.12 -14.92 -1.10
C ALA A 2 -0.85 -15.64 -1.58
N GLU A 3 -0.11 -16.28 -0.68
CA GLU A 3 1.10 -17.06 -1.02
C GLU A 3 0.79 -18.27 -1.89
N GLU A 4 -0.27 -19.01 -1.58
CA GLU A 4 -0.72 -20.16 -2.38
C GLU A 4 -1.07 -19.74 -3.81
N GLN A 5 -1.79 -18.63 -3.97
CA GLN A 5 -2.13 -18.08 -5.28
C GLN A 5 -0.87 -17.69 -6.08
N VAL A 6 0.07 -17.02 -5.44
CA VAL A 6 1.34 -16.64 -6.07
C VAL A 6 2.15 -17.86 -6.48
N ASN A 7 2.21 -18.89 -5.64
CA ASN A 7 2.91 -20.13 -5.95
C ASN A 7 2.25 -20.87 -7.11
N ALA A 8 0.92 -20.99 -7.12
CA ALA A 8 0.20 -21.61 -8.23
C ALA A 8 0.42 -20.86 -9.56
N LEU A 9 0.46 -19.52 -9.53
CA LEU A 9 0.78 -18.72 -10.70
C LEU A 9 2.20 -18.98 -11.20
N ARG A 10 3.19 -19.02 -10.30
CA ARG A 10 4.60 -19.32 -10.65
C ARG A 10 4.75 -20.71 -11.26
N GLU A 11 4.13 -21.72 -10.65
CA GLU A 11 4.16 -23.09 -11.15
C GLU A 11 3.51 -23.23 -12.53
N THR A 12 2.39 -22.54 -12.76
CA THR A 12 1.64 -22.62 -14.01
C THR A 12 2.32 -21.87 -15.14
N THR A 13 2.90 -20.71 -14.85
CA THR A 13 3.41 -19.79 -15.89
C THR A 13 4.92 -19.87 -16.11
N GLY A 14 5.66 -20.40 -15.13
CA GLY A 14 7.13 -20.43 -15.14
C GLY A 14 7.81 -19.06 -14.99
N VAL A 15 7.02 -17.99 -14.67
CA VAL A 15 7.55 -16.63 -14.47
C VAL A 15 7.35 -16.16 -13.04
N PRO A 16 8.18 -15.20 -12.57
CA PRO A 16 7.97 -14.60 -11.27
C PRO A 16 6.56 -14.00 -11.16
N ALA A 17 5.89 -14.24 -10.03
CA ALA A 17 4.58 -13.69 -9.72
C ALA A 17 4.58 -13.07 -8.32
N GLY A 18 3.70 -12.10 -8.10
CA GLY A 18 3.52 -11.43 -6.83
C GLY A 18 2.05 -11.08 -6.59
N SER A 19 1.74 -10.56 -5.40
CA SER A 19 0.44 -9.97 -5.11
C SER A 19 0.64 -8.64 -4.37
N THR A 20 -0.31 -7.73 -4.55
CA THR A 20 -0.28 -6.41 -3.89
C THR A 20 -0.24 -6.54 -2.36
N SER A 21 -1.00 -7.47 -1.78
CA SER A 21 -0.99 -7.67 -0.32
C SER A 21 0.37 -8.13 0.18
N LEU A 22 1.00 -9.09 -0.49
CA LEU A 22 2.36 -9.55 -0.15
C LEU A 22 3.40 -8.46 -0.43
N ALA A 23 3.18 -7.60 -1.44
CA ALA A 23 4.05 -6.46 -1.71
C ALA A 23 4.06 -5.45 -0.55
N PHE A 24 2.89 -5.17 0.08
CA PHE A 24 2.83 -4.37 1.29
C PHE A 24 3.68 -4.98 2.41
N ALA A 25 3.44 -6.25 2.75
CA ALA A 25 4.19 -6.92 3.81
C ALA A 25 5.70 -6.91 3.54
N ALA A 26 6.11 -7.18 2.31
CA ALA A 26 7.51 -7.17 1.91
C ALA A 26 8.14 -5.78 1.99
N ALA A 27 7.46 -4.73 1.52
CA ALA A 27 7.96 -3.35 1.57
C ALA A 27 8.10 -2.85 3.02
N ILE A 28 7.08 -3.08 3.85
CA ILE A 28 7.07 -2.71 5.27
C ILE A 28 8.24 -3.39 6.02
N THR A 29 8.41 -4.70 5.79
CA THR A 29 9.50 -5.46 6.42
C THR A 29 10.87 -4.98 5.96
N GLN A 30 11.04 -4.74 4.65
CA GLN A 30 12.32 -4.26 4.11
C GLN A 30 12.70 -2.87 4.64
N LEU A 31 11.72 -1.99 4.81
CA LEU A 31 11.92 -0.65 5.37
C LEU A 31 12.09 -0.64 6.89
N GLY A 32 11.94 -1.80 7.55
CA GLY A 32 12.09 -1.94 8.99
C GLY A 32 10.93 -1.36 9.80
N PHE A 33 9.79 -1.09 9.17
CA PHE A 33 8.60 -0.56 9.84
C PHE A 33 7.87 -1.66 10.62
N ARG A 34 7.22 -1.29 11.71
CA ARG A 34 6.48 -2.20 12.58
C ARG A 34 5.08 -1.71 12.90
N ARG A 35 4.86 -0.41 12.82
CA ARG A 35 3.60 0.25 13.17
C ARG A 35 3.12 1.07 12.00
N VAL A 36 1.90 0.85 11.57
CA VAL A 36 1.34 1.53 10.39
C VAL A 36 -0.04 2.12 10.70
N GLY A 37 -0.33 3.26 10.09
CA GLY A 37 -1.69 3.74 9.93
C GLY A 37 -2.28 3.20 8.62
N VAL A 38 -3.57 2.99 8.55
CA VAL A 38 -4.25 2.50 7.33
C VAL A 38 -5.42 3.41 7.00
N LEU A 39 -5.43 3.93 5.77
CA LEU A 39 -6.60 4.50 5.14
C LEU A 39 -7.09 3.56 4.04
N ALA A 40 -8.14 2.80 4.30
CA ALA A 40 -8.73 1.88 3.33
C ALA A 40 -9.80 2.58 2.49
N PRO A 41 -9.73 2.61 1.15
CA PRO A 41 -10.80 3.18 0.32
C PRO A 41 -12.10 2.40 0.40
N TYR A 42 -12.05 1.10 0.59
CA TYR A 42 -13.18 0.17 0.58
C TYR A 42 -13.86 0.04 1.97
N PRO A 43 -15.06 -0.62 2.05
CA PRO A 43 -15.84 -0.72 3.29
C PRO A 43 -15.11 -1.43 4.45
N GLU A 44 -15.54 -1.11 5.66
CA GLU A 44 -14.97 -1.59 6.93
C GLU A 44 -14.66 -3.09 6.97
N PRO A 45 -15.53 -4.02 6.53
CA PRO A 45 -15.22 -5.45 6.61
C PRO A 45 -13.96 -5.83 5.82
N ALA A 46 -13.76 -5.25 4.64
CA ALA A 46 -12.58 -5.47 3.83
C ALA A 46 -11.34 -4.78 4.44
N ALA A 47 -11.51 -3.58 5.01
CA ALA A 47 -10.45 -2.88 5.73
C ALA A 47 -9.94 -3.71 6.92
N ARG A 48 -10.84 -4.29 7.71
CA ARG A 48 -10.49 -5.19 8.83
C ARG A 48 -9.84 -6.49 8.36
N ALA A 49 -10.23 -7.05 7.22
CA ALA A 49 -9.56 -8.21 6.64
C ALA A 49 -8.11 -7.90 6.26
N PHE A 50 -7.84 -6.71 5.71
CA PHE A 50 -6.47 -6.27 5.44
C PHE A 50 -5.65 -6.09 6.72
N VAL A 51 -6.24 -5.55 7.78
CA VAL A 51 -5.58 -5.47 9.10
C VAL A 51 -5.23 -6.85 9.64
N ALA A 52 -6.15 -7.83 9.51
CA ALA A 52 -5.90 -9.21 9.93
C ALA A 52 -4.75 -9.84 9.13
N PHE A 53 -4.69 -9.60 7.83
CA PHE A 53 -3.59 -10.01 6.96
C PHE A 53 -2.25 -9.42 7.42
N LEU A 54 -2.16 -8.13 7.69
CA LEU A 54 -0.92 -7.47 8.15
C LEU A 54 -0.41 -8.07 9.47
N LYS A 55 -1.32 -8.47 10.35
CA LYS A 55 -0.98 -9.11 11.62
C LYS A 55 -0.25 -10.44 11.45
N GLU A 56 -0.49 -11.19 10.37
CA GLU A 56 0.21 -12.45 10.07
C GLU A 56 1.72 -12.21 9.82
N PHE A 57 2.12 -10.97 9.51
CA PHE A 57 3.50 -10.53 9.28
C PHE A 57 4.08 -9.70 10.44
N ASP A 58 3.48 -9.80 11.64
CA ASP A 58 3.88 -9.03 12.83
C ASP A 58 3.84 -7.49 12.64
N ILE A 59 2.99 -7.01 11.72
CA ILE A 59 2.79 -5.59 11.47
C ILE A 59 1.60 -5.11 12.30
N LYS A 60 1.83 -4.12 13.16
CA LYS A 60 0.81 -3.54 14.04
C LYS A 60 0.13 -2.37 13.35
N VAL A 61 -1.18 -2.45 13.14
CA VAL A 61 -1.99 -1.30 12.73
C VAL A 61 -2.32 -0.48 13.97
N THR A 62 -1.87 0.78 14.00
CA THR A 62 -2.08 1.72 15.13
C THR A 62 -3.33 2.56 14.97
N PHE A 63 -3.76 2.75 13.72
CA PHE A 63 -4.98 3.46 13.37
C PHE A 63 -5.55 2.91 12.07
N LEU A 64 -6.87 2.76 12.00
CA LEU A 64 -7.60 2.32 10.82
C LEU A 64 -8.73 3.29 10.54
N ASP A 65 -8.76 3.80 9.32
CA ASP A 65 -9.85 4.58 8.77
C ASP A 65 -10.26 4.01 7.40
N TRP A 66 -11.50 4.30 6.96
CA TRP A 66 -12.03 3.80 5.68
C TRP A 66 -12.98 4.79 5.03
N LEU A 67 -13.07 4.75 3.70
CA LEU A 67 -13.81 5.71 2.88
C LEU A 67 -15.13 5.15 2.33
N ASP A 68 -15.47 3.89 2.65
CA ASP A 68 -16.73 3.22 2.27
C ASP A 68 -17.03 3.20 0.75
N ALA A 69 -16.02 3.22 -0.12
CA ALA A 69 -16.24 3.04 -1.55
C ALA A 69 -16.87 1.66 -1.83
N PRO A 70 -18.09 1.59 -2.38
CA PRO A 70 -18.79 0.32 -2.57
C PRO A 70 -18.21 -0.52 -3.71
N SER A 71 -17.42 0.08 -4.59
CA SER A 71 -16.77 -0.61 -5.70
C SER A 71 -15.43 0.03 -6.08
N GLY A 72 -14.62 -0.69 -6.87
CA GLY A 72 -13.39 -0.13 -7.43
C GLY A 72 -13.65 1.07 -8.36
N TRP A 73 -14.81 1.17 -8.99
CA TRP A 73 -15.18 2.34 -9.79
C TRP A 73 -15.36 3.57 -8.92
N ASP A 74 -15.97 3.40 -7.74
CA ASP A 74 -16.14 4.50 -6.77
C ASP A 74 -14.78 4.92 -6.20
N SER A 75 -13.90 3.97 -5.89
CA SER A 75 -12.52 4.27 -5.49
C SER A 75 -11.77 5.04 -6.59
N ALA A 76 -11.89 4.61 -7.84
CA ALA A 76 -11.22 5.26 -8.97
C ALA A 76 -11.72 6.69 -9.24
N ALA A 77 -12.96 7.00 -8.85
CA ALA A 77 -13.59 8.30 -9.03
C ALA A 77 -13.37 9.27 -7.84
N MET A 78 -12.68 8.83 -6.77
CA MET A 78 -12.41 9.69 -5.61
C MET A 78 -11.55 10.88 -5.98
N ASP A 79 -11.88 12.04 -5.40
CA ASP A 79 -11.06 13.24 -5.50
C ASP A 79 -9.72 13.03 -4.76
N GLY A 80 -8.60 13.25 -5.46
CA GLY A 80 -7.28 13.05 -4.90
C GLY A 80 -6.97 13.94 -3.70
N GLU A 81 -7.50 15.16 -3.65
CA GLU A 81 -7.30 16.07 -2.52
C GLU A 81 -8.02 15.54 -1.27
N VAL A 82 -9.25 15.01 -1.42
CA VAL A 82 -9.97 14.36 -0.32
C VAL A 82 -9.18 13.18 0.24
N VAL A 83 -8.59 12.36 -0.63
CA VAL A 83 -7.75 11.24 -0.20
C VAL A 83 -6.51 11.73 0.55
N ILE A 84 -5.83 12.77 0.05
CA ILE A 84 -4.66 13.35 0.71
C ILE A 84 -5.03 13.90 2.10
N GLU A 85 -6.14 14.64 2.23
CA GLU A 85 -6.61 15.15 3.52
C GLU A 85 -6.84 14.04 4.54
N ARG A 86 -7.47 12.93 4.12
CA ARG A 86 -7.70 11.78 5.00
C ARG A 86 -6.39 11.06 5.37
N VAL A 87 -5.41 10.98 4.46
CA VAL A 87 -4.07 10.47 4.78
C VAL A 87 -3.39 11.34 5.83
N VAL A 88 -3.54 12.67 5.76
CA VAL A 88 -3.02 13.60 6.78
C VAL A 88 -3.68 13.36 8.14
N GLU A 89 -4.99 13.10 8.20
CA GLU A 89 -5.67 12.74 9.45
C GLU A 89 -5.10 11.45 10.07
N VAL A 90 -4.90 10.42 9.25
CA VAL A 90 -4.28 9.14 9.68
C VAL A 90 -2.86 9.35 10.19
N SER A 91 -2.11 10.31 9.64
CA SER A 91 -0.71 10.59 10.02
C SER A 91 -0.57 11.14 11.43
N GLN A 92 -1.63 11.68 12.04
CA GLN A 92 -1.59 12.21 13.40
C GLN A 92 -1.41 11.12 14.47
N THR A 93 -1.23 9.89 14.06
CA THR A 93 -0.98 8.74 14.93
C THR A 93 0.50 8.37 14.96
N SER A 94 0.94 7.65 16.00
CA SER A 94 2.33 7.20 16.12
C SER A 94 2.59 5.97 15.23
N ALA A 95 2.62 6.17 13.94
CA ALA A 95 2.93 5.16 12.93
C ALA A 95 4.31 5.42 12.30
N ASP A 96 4.94 4.37 11.79
CA ASP A 96 6.20 4.44 11.05
C ASP A 96 5.95 4.78 9.57
N ALA A 97 4.76 4.41 9.06
CA ALA A 97 4.29 4.69 7.71
C ALA A 97 2.75 4.64 7.62
N ILE A 98 2.20 5.18 6.55
CA ILE A 98 0.77 5.13 6.24
C ILE A 98 0.56 4.22 5.03
N LEU A 99 -0.47 3.38 5.10
CA LEU A 99 -0.85 2.48 4.00
C LEU A 99 -2.16 2.92 3.37
N VAL A 100 -2.22 2.91 2.03
CA VAL A 100 -3.43 3.14 1.25
C VAL A 100 -3.65 1.95 0.32
N PRO A 101 -4.35 0.90 0.80
CA PRO A 101 -4.50 -0.35 0.06
C PRO A 101 -5.73 -0.30 -0.85
N ASP A 102 -5.57 -0.02 -2.10
CA ASP A 102 -6.54 -0.25 -3.19
C ASP A 102 -5.89 0.08 -4.53
N THR A 103 -5.79 -0.89 -5.42
CA THR A 103 -5.20 -0.69 -6.75
C THR A 103 -6.09 0.10 -7.71
N ALA A 104 -7.40 0.19 -7.44
CA ALA A 104 -8.33 0.98 -8.24
C ALA A 104 -8.19 2.48 -7.96
N LEU A 105 -7.77 2.87 -6.74
CA LEU A 105 -7.53 4.26 -6.40
C LEU A 105 -6.24 4.76 -7.08
N PRO A 106 -6.27 5.77 -7.95
CA PRO A 106 -5.09 6.23 -8.70
C PRO A 106 -4.16 7.10 -7.84
N THR A 107 -3.39 6.47 -6.96
CA THR A 107 -2.59 7.14 -5.93
C THR A 107 -1.16 7.46 -6.34
N LEU A 108 -0.62 6.86 -7.41
CA LEU A 108 0.82 6.94 -7.69
C LEU A 108 1.32 8.38 -7.87
N SER A 109 0.54 9.24 -8.52
CA SER A 109 0.85 10.66 -8.68
C SER A 109 0.61 11.51 -7.42
N LEU A 110 -0.01 10.95 -6.40
CA LEU A 110 -0.36 11.64 -5.15
C LEU A 110 0.64 11.35 -4.01
N VAL A 111 1.44 10.28 -4.13
CA VAL A 111 2.30 9.79 -3.05
C VAL A 111 3.26 10.86 -2.55
N GLU A 112 3.94 11.58 -3.46
CA GLU A 112 4.91 12.61 -3.10
C GLU A 112 4.27 13.75 -2.30
N GLU A 113 3.07 14.18 -2.69
CA GLU A 113 2.32 15.20 -1.95
C GLU A 113 1.81 14.68 -0.61
N MET A 114 1.36 13.42 -0.53
CA MET A 114 0.98 12.79 0.73
C MET A 114 2.18 12.75 1.70
N GLU A 115 3.34 12.30 1.26
CA GLU A 115 4.56 12.26 2.08
C GLU A 115 5.02 13.65 2.51
N ARG A 116 4.93 14.63 1.61
CA ARG A 116 5.27 16.02 1.92
C ARG A 116 4.36 16.61 3.01
N ARG A 117 3.05 16.34 2.97
CA ARG A 117 2.10 16.85 3.98
C ARG A 117 2.17 16.12 5.30
N THR A 118 2.46 14.83 5.29
CA THR A 118 2.49 14.00 6.50
C THR A 118 3.85 13.97 7.17
N GLY A 119 4.93 14.20 6.43
CA GLY A 119 6.29 13.99 6.90
C GLY A 119 6.62 12.52 7.15
N GLN A 120 5.82 11.58 6.62
CA GLN A 120 5.95 10.14 6.83
C GLN A 120 5.92 9.40 5.49
N PRO A 121 6.56 8.23 5.36
CA PRO A 121 6.40 7.36 4.20
C PRO A 121 4.94 6.96 3.99
N VAL A 122 4.48 7.03 2.74
CA VAL A 122 3.13 6.60 2.35
C VAL A 122 3.25 5.48 1.32
N LEU A 123 2.84 4.29 1.72
CA LEU A 123 2.84 3.11 0.86
C LEU A 123 1.44 2.90 0.28
N THR A 124 1.29 3.08 -1.03
CA THR A 124 0.02 2.85 -1.71
C THR A 124 0.03 1.55 -2.50
N ALA A 125 -1.14 0.98 -2.78
CA ALA A 125 -1.25 -0.26 -3.52
C ALA A 125 -0.56 -0.19 -4.89
N ASN A 126 -0.71 0.93 -5.61
CA ASN A 126 -0.03 1.12 -6.90
C ASN A 126 1.49 1.16 -6.73
N ALA A 127 2.00 1.89 -5.73
CA ALA A 127 3.44 2.03 -5.49
C ALA A 127 4.09 0.69 -5.08
N VAL A 128 3.51 -0.04 -4.12
CA VAL A 128 4.07 -1.34 -3.69
C VAL A 128 3.99 -2.41 -4.77
N THR A 129 2.93 -2.41 -5.58
CA THR A 129 2.79 -3.33 -6.71
C THR A 129 3.88 -3.07 -7.75
N LEU A 130 4.08 -1.81 -8.14
CA LEU A 130 5.12 -1.43 -9.08
C LEU A 130 6.51 -1.72 -8.53
N TRP A 131 6.77 -1.38 -7.27
CA TRP A 131 8.02 -1.68 -6.57
C TRP A 131 8.35 -3.18 -6.59
N GLN A 132 7.37 -4.03 -6.27
CA GLN A 132 7.56 -5.48 -6.30
C GLN A 132 7.78 -6.00 -7.73
N ALA A 133 7.02 -5.50 -8.70
CA ALA A 133 7.14 -5.91 -10.10
C ALA A 133 8.55 -5.60 -10.66
N ILE A 134 9.08 -4.41 -10.39
CA ILE A 134 10.44 -4.02 -10.79
C ILE A 134 11.47 -5.00 -10.19
N ARG A 135 11.36 -5.33 -8.91
CA ARG A 135 12.28 -6.26 -8.23
C ARG A 135 12.17 -7.69 -8.76
N LEU A 136 10.97 -8.18 -9.01
CA LEU A 136 10.74 -9.50 -9.60
C LEU A 136 11.32 -9.60 -11.01
N ALA A 137 11.35 -8.49 -11.75
CA ALA A 137 11.99 -8.38 -13.05
C ALA A 137 13.52 -8.21 -12.98
N GLY A 138 14.12 -8.19 -11.78
CA GLY A 138 15.57 -7.98 -11.60
C GLY A 138 16.00 -6.51 -11.71
N GLY A 139 15.06 -5.57 -11.71
CA GLY A 139 15.34 -4.14 -11.74
C GLY A 139 15.58 -3.53 -10.35
N SER A 140 15.96 -2.26 -10.34
CA SER A 140 16.13 -1.43 -9.14
C SER A 140 15.22 -0.21 -9.20
N VAL A 141 14.82 0.29 -8.03
CA VAL A 141 14.10 1.56 -7.89
C VAL A 141 15.07 2.75 -7.89
N GLY A 142 14.54 3.95 -7.98
CA GLY A 142 15.32 5.20 -8.08
C GLY A 142 14.56 6.25 -8.89
N TYR A 143 13.23 6.17 -8.86
CA TYR A 143 12.32 7.04 -9.62
C TYR A 143 11.82 8.19 -8.75
N THR A 144 12.26 9.42 -9.03
CA THR A 144 11.81 10.63 -8.35
C THR A 144 10.39 11.02 -8.73
N GLY A 145 9.66 11.66 -7.81
CA GLY A 145 8.26 12.11 -8.05
C GLY A 145 7.19 11.08 -7.69
N TYR A 146 7.58 9.90 -7.16
CA TYR A 146 6.67 8.81 -6.83
C TYR A 146 6.82 8.31 -5.39
N GLY A 147 7.30 9.19 -4.50
CA GLY A 147 7.47 8.90 -3.08
C GLY A 147 8.75 8.14 -2.75
N SER A 148 8.99 7.97 -1.44
CA SER A 148 10.21 7.40 -0.88
C SER A 148 10.46 5.95 -1.31
N LEU A 149 9.40 5.12 -1.37
CA LEU A 149 9.53 3.70 -1.75
C LEU A 149 10.12 3.51 -3.15
N LEU A 150 9.63 4.24 -4.14
CA LEU A 150 10.13 4.15 -5.51
C LEU A 150 11.37 5.02 -5.74
N GLY A 151 11.61 6.01 -4.90
CA GLY A 151 12.83 6.82 -4.88
C GLY A 151 14.07 6.06 -4.42
N GLY A 152 13.92 4.90 -3.77
CA GLY A 152 15.04 4.05 -3.35
C GLY A 152 15.71 4.49 -2.05
N GLN A 153 14.96 5.18 -1.17
CA GLN A 153 15.42 5.59 0.16
C GLN A 153 15.16 4.53 1.20
#